data_8f19a2ab3661f00a7d3821d4091927a9
#
_entry.id   8f19a2ab3661f00a7d3821d4091927a9
#
_cell.length_a   1.000
_cell.length_b   1.000
_cell.length_c   1.000
_cell.angle_alpha   90.00
_cell.angle_beta   90.00
_cell.angle_gamma   90.00
#
_symmetry.space_group_name_H-M   'P 1'
#
loop_
_entity.id
_entity.type
_entity.pdbx_description
1 polymer ?
#
loop_
_entity_poly.entity_id
_entity_poly.type
_entity_poly.pdbx_seq_one_letter_code
_entity_poly.pdbx_strand_id
1 'polypeptide(L)' 'MATKFKIGDEVQWNSEAGRVSGTITRIHKKEFDHKGYTHHATEDQPQYEIKSSKTDHIAVHKGSALSKVGG' A
#
# COMPACT_ATOMS: atom_id res chain seq x y z
N MET A 1 -8.19 -13.72 7.14
CA MET A 1 -6.75 -13.73 7.38
C MET A 1 -6.26 -12.36 7.78
N ALA A 2 -5.32 -12.30 8.67
CA ALA A 2 -4.81 -11.02 9.12
C ALA A 2 -4.09 -10.26 8.01
N THR A 3 -4.07 -8.95 8.13
CA THR A 3 -3.29 -8.13 7.20
C THR A 3 -1.81 -8.40 7.40
N LYS A 4 -1.06 -8.33 6.31
CA LYS A 4 0.37 -8.56 6.31
C LYS A 4 1.13 -7.39 6.92
N PHE A 5 0.56 -6.19 6.83
CA PHE A 5 1.18 -4.95 7.27
C PHE A 5 0.22 -4.16 8.15
N LYS A 6 0.75 -3.18 8.86
CA LYS A 6 -0.02 -2.33 9.76
C LYS A 6 0.14 -0.87 9.35
N ILE A 7 -0.79 -0.04 9.77
CA ILE A 7 -0.66 1.41 9.63
C ILE A 7 0.61 1.85 10.37
N GLY A 8 1.44 2.62 9.70
CA GLY A 8 2.72 3.07 10.24
C GLY A 8 3.90 2.23 9.80
N ASP A 9 3.66 1.06 9.21
CA ASP A 9 4.75 0.22 8.70
C ASP A 9 5.38 0.89 7.50
N GLU A 10 6.70 0.78 7.41
CA GLU A 10 7.44 1.23 6.26
C GLU A 10 7.59 0.07 5.29
N VAL A 11 7.21 0.30 4.05
CA VAL A 11 7.23 -0.74 3.00
C VAL A 11 7.89 -0.21 1.76
N GLN A 12 8.24 -1.11 0.86
CA GLN A 12 8.81 -0.76 -0.42
C GLN A 12 8.18 -1.58 -1.52
N TRP A 13 8.24 -1.06 -2.73
CA TRP A 13 7.73 -1.74 -3.92
C TRP A 13 8.52 -1.27 -5.12
N ASN A 14 8.42 -2.04 -6.21
CA ASN A 14 9.08 -1.68 -7.46
C ASN A 14 8.13 -0.86 -8.33
N SER A 15 8.64 0.23 -8.87
CA SER A 15 7.92 1.07 -9.81
C SER A 15 8.74 1.20 -11.08
N GLU A 16 8.20 1.89 -12.07
CA GLU A 16 8.93 2.17 -13.30
C GLU A 16 10.21 2.96 -13.05
N ALA A 17 10.21 3.78 -12.02
CA ALA A 17 11.35 4.61 -11.66
C ALA A 17 12.34 3.87 -10.75
N GLY A 18 12.11 2.58 -10.45
CA GLY A 18 12.93 1.81 -9.56
C GLY A 18 12.21 1.52 -8.24
N ARG A 19 12.99 1.19 -7.22
CA ARG A 19 12.42 0.87 -5.92
C ARG A 19 11.99 2.13 -5.18
N VAL A 20 10.77 2.10 -4.67
CA VAL A 20 10.20 3.22 -3.93
C VAL A 20 9.77 2.71 -2.56
N SER A 21 9.91 3.54 -1.54
CA SER A 21 9.44 3.20 -0.21
C SER A 21 8.45 4.24 0.29
N GLY A 22 7.68 3.86 1.30
CA GLY A 22 6.71 4.75 1.92
C GLY A 22 6.15 4.15 3.18
N THR A 23 5.26 4.89 3.82
CA THR A 23 4.63 4.49 5.07
C THR A 23 3.16 4.22 4.83
N ILE A 24 2.67 3.10 5.35
CA ILE A 24 1.26 2.74 5.24
C ILE A 24 0.44 3.71 6.09
N THR A 25 -0.52 4.37 5.45
CA THR A 25 -1.40 5.32 6.11
C THR A 25 -2.81 4.78 6.29
N ARG A 26 -3.23 3.84 5.44
CA ARG A 26 -4.54 3.21 5.53
C ARG A 26 -4.48 1.79 5.00
N ILE A 27 -5.39 0.97 5.52
CA ILE A 27 -5.55 -0.40 5.04
C ILE A 27 -7.01 -0.53 4.63
N HIS A 28 -7.22 -0.92 3.37
CA HIS A 28 -8.57 -1.08 2.82
C HIS A 28 -8.89 -2.56 2.71
N LYS A 29 -9.98 -2.97 3.31
CA LYS A 29 -10.47 -4.35 3.28
C LYS A 29 -11.78 -4.46 2.52
N LYS A 30 -12.23 -3.35 1.95
CA LYS A 30 -13.47 -3.27 1.17
C LYS A 30 -13.18 -2.46 -0.08
N GLU A 31 -14.11 -2.52 -1.03
CA GLU A 31 -14.04 -1.71 -2.22
C GLU A 31 -13.98 -0.21 -1.84
N PHE A 32 -13.13 0.53 -2.51
CA PHE A 32 -12.97 1.96 -2.25
C PHE A 32 -12.57 2.69 -3.52
N ASP A 33 -12.84 3.99 -3.58
CA ASP A 33 -12.47 4.85 -4.69
C ASP A 33 -11.22 5.63 -4.35
N HIS A 34 -10.32 5.73 -5.33
CA HIS A 34 -9.11 6.52 -5.20
C HIS A 34 -8.78 7.15 -6.54
N LYS A 35 -8.75 8.48 -6.58
CA LYS A 35 -8.45 9.27 -7.79
C LYS A 35 -9.32 8.88 -8.99
N GLY A 36 -10.59 8.66 -8.74
CA GLY A 36 -11.55 8.34 -9.79
C GLY A 36 -11.58 6.89 -10.21
N TYR A 37 -10.79 6.03 -9.57
CA TYR A 37 -10.79 4.60 -9.84
C TYR A 37 -11.34 3.84 -8.66
N THR A 38 -12.09 2.80 -8.94
CA THR A 38 -12.58 1.90 -7.91
C THR A 38 -11.58 0.77 -7.73
N HIS A 39 -11.11 0.58 -6.51
CA HIS A 39 -10.21 -0.51 -6.17
C HIS A 39 -10.98 -1.57 -5.40
N HIS A 40 -10.77 -2.82 -5.78
CA HIS A 40 -11.45 -3.94 -5.15
C HIS A 40 -10.53 -4.59 -4.12
N ALA A 41 -10.80 -4.30 -2.87
CA ALA A 41 -10.06 -4.90 -1.76
C ALA A 41 -11.00 -5.79 -0.96
N THR A 42 -10.47 -6.82 -0.33
CA THR A 42 -11.22 -7.72 0.53
C THR A 42 -10.42 -7.99 1.79
N GLU A 43 -11.03 -8.68 2.77
CA GLU A 43 -10.29 -9.06 3.97
C GLU A 43 -9.15 -10.04 3.66
N ASP A 44 -9.34 -10.88 2.65
CA ASP A 44 -8.30 -11.85 2.25
C ASP A 44 -7.22 -11.19 1.40
N GLN A 45 -7.57 -10.15 0.66
CA GLN A 45 -6.65 -9.45 -0.22
C GLN A 45 -6.80 -7.95 -0.01
N PRO A 46 -6.37 -7.44 1.15
CA PRO A 46 -6.48 -6.02 1.41
C PRO A 46 -5.52 -5.22 0.54
N GLN A 47 -5.86 -3.97 0.31
CA GLN A 47 -4.99 -3.03 -0.37
C GLN A 47 -4.52 -1.99 0.62
N TYR A 48 -3.32 -1.51 0.41
CA TYR A 48 -2.67 -0.59 1.33
C TYR A 48 -2.48 0.75 0.66
N GLU A 49 -2.85 1.80 1.37
CA GLU A 49 -2.61 3.17 0.94
C GLU A 49 -1.32 3.63 1.58
N ILE A 50 -0.36 4.06 0.78
CA ILE A 50 1.00 4.32 1.23
C ILE A 50 1.40 5.72 0.80
N LYS A 51 1.94 6.49 1.74
CA LYS A 51 2.50 7.79 1.43
C LYS A 51 3.99 7.63 1.10
N SER A 52 4.38 8.03 -0.10
CA SER A 52 5.76 7.93 -0.53
C SER A 52 6.68 8.73 0.38
N SER A 53 7.85 8.18 0.70
CA SER A 53 8.81 8.85 1.56
C SER A 53 9.55 9.99 0.86
N LYS A 54 9.56 9.99 -0.47
CA LYS A 54 10.27 11.00 -1.26
C LYS A 54 9.36 12.14 -1.73
N THR A 55 8.08 11.88 -1.82
CA THR A 55 7.12 12.85 -2.33
C THR A 55 5.85 12.75 -1.50
N ASP A 56 4.90 13.67 -1.74
CA ASP A 56 3.61 13.60 -1.08
C ASP A 56 2.61 12.73 -1.82
N HIS A 57 3.06 11.97 -2.80
CA HIS A 57 2.18 11.10 -3.55
C HIS A 57 1.69 9.93 -2.70
N ILE A 58 0.44 9.59 -2.90
CA ILE A 58 -0.18 8.43 -2.26
C ILE A 58 -0.27 7.32 -3.30
N ALA A 59 0.24 6.15 -2.95
CA ALA A 59 0.14 4.97 -3.80
C ALA A 59 -0.79 3.96 -3.15
N VAL A 60 -1.43 3.13 -3.96
CA VAL A 60 -2.28 2.05 -3.48
C VAL A 60 -1.78 0.76 -4.11
N HIS A 61 -1.44 -0.20 -3.27
CA HIS A 61 -0.91 -1.49 -3.74
C HIS A 61 -1.47 -2.63 -2.91
N LYS A 62 -1.55 -3.80 -3.53
CA LYS A 62 -1.87 -5.03 -2.82
C LYS A 62 -0.66 -5.46 -1.98
N GLY A 63 -0.93 -6.20 -0.91
CA GLY A 63 0.14 -6.67 -0.04
C GLY A 63 1.20 -7.50 -0.76
N SER A 64 0.79 -8.24 -1.81
CA SER A 64 1.73 -9.05 -2.58
C SER A 64 2.76 -8.23 -3.34
N ALA A 65 2.48 -6.94 -3.60
CA ALA A 65 3.39 -6.05 -4.29
C ALA A 65 4.34 -5.34 -3.34
N LEU A 66 4.16 -5.50 -2.04
CA LEU A 66 4.91 -4.77 -1.02
C LEU A 66 5.86 -5.68 -0.27
N SER A 67 6.96 -5.09 0.18
CA SER A 67 7.90 -5.75 1.08
C SER A 67 8.19 -4.82 2.25
N LYS A 68 8.35 -5.38 3.43
CA LYS A 68 8.62 -4.57 4.61
C LYS A 68 10.08 -4.12 4.61
N VAL A 69 10.30 -2.84 4.88
CA VAL A 69 11.66 -2.27 4.93
C VAL A 69 12.28 -2.62 6.28
N GLY A 70 13.52 -3.09 6.23
CA GLY A 70 14.31 -3.31 7.43
C GLY A 70 13.89 -4.50 8.26
N GLY A 71 12.97 -5.29 7.75
CA GLY A 71 12.51 -6.41 8.55
C GLY A 71 12.21 -7.63 7.81
#